data_7378a580c544181c4a7322d7dfc8c835
#
_entry.id   7378a580c544181c4a7322d7dfc8c835
#
_cell.length_a   1.000
_cell.length_b   1.000
_cell.length_c   1.000
_cell.angle_alpha   90.00
_cell.angle_beta   90.00
_cell.angle_gamma   90.00
#
_symmetry.space_group_name_H-M   'P 1'
#
loop_
_entity.id
_entity.type
_entity.pdbx_description
1 polymer ?
#
loop_
_entity_poly.entity_id
_entity_poly.type
_entity_poly.pdbx_seq_one_letter_code
_entity_poly.pdbx_strand_id
1 'polypeptide(L)'
;MIQTVLFVCTGNICRSPLAASLLERALKERGLEVAVTSAGTGAWDGAPASEGAYLVGLERGLDLSGHRARLLTRELVERADLILTMARHHRARVDELGGEGKVSVLGEYAGRGGDEVSDPFGGDLGVYRDTCQELESLTAAVADRLAAESKRGDQR
;
A
#
# COMPACT_ATOMS: atom_id res chain seq x y z
N MET A 1 13.34 -1.90 13.38
CA MET A 1 12.45 -0.74 13.15
C MET A 1 12.11 -0.62 11.67
N ILE A 2 10.85 -0.41 11.35
CA ILE A 2 10.41 -0.31 9.96
C ILE A 2 10.69 1.09 9.42
N GLN A 3 11.49 1.17 8.36
CA GLN A 3 11.87 2.42 7.70
C GLN A 3 11.29 2.52 6.28
N THR A 4 10.93 1.39 5.67
CA THR A 4 10.38 1.35 4.31
C THR A 4 9.24 0.37 4.23
N VAL A 5 8.08 0.85 3.77
CA VAL A 5 6.89 0.03 3.51
C VAL A 5 6.64 -0.02 2.02
N LEU A 6 6.41 -1.22 1.49
CA LEU A 6 6.09 -1.43 0.09
C LEU A 6 4.68 -2.01 -0.01
N PHE A 7 3.80 -1.32 -0.74
CA PHE A 7 2.49 -1.85 -1.09
C PHE A 7 2.52 -2.57 -2.43
N VAL A 8 1.86 -3.72 -2.50
CA VAL A 8 1.83 -4.54 -3.72
C VAL A 8 0.41 -4.87 -4.12
N CYS A 9 0.06 -4.57 -5.36
CA CYS A 9 -1.17 -5.04 -6.01
C CYS A 9 -0.82 -5.64 -7.37
N THR A 10 -1.77 -5.78 -8.28
CA THR A 10 -1.50 -6.36 -9.60
C THR A 10 -0.87 -5.34 -10.55
N GLY A 11 -1.63 -4.30 -10.91
CA GLY A 11 -1.20 -3.34 -11.93
C GLY A 11 -0.42 -2.13 -11.42
N ASN A 12 -0.42 -1.90 -10.13
CA ASN A 12 0.20 -0.72 -9.50
C ASN A 12 -0.38 0.60 -10.04
N ILE A 13 -1.67 0.61 -10.39
CA ILE A 13 -2.34 1.80 -10.92
C ILE A 13 -3.61 2.17 -10.15
N CYS A 14 -4.11 1.33 -9.27
CA CYS A 14 -5.34 1.57 -8.49
C CYS A 14 -5.09 1.48 -6.99
N ARG A 15 -5.10 0.26 -6.45
CA ARG A 15 -5.06 0.02 -5.00
C ARG A 15 -3.77 0.48 -4.34
N SER A 16 -2.63 0.03 -4.85
CA SER A 16 -1.35 0.31 -4.21
C SER A 16 -0.94 1.78 -4.27
N PRO A 17 -1.15 2.54 -5.36
CA PRO A 17 -0.85 3.98 -5.32
C PRO A 17 -1.76 4.75 -4.36
N LEU A 18 -3.04 4.40 -4.26
CA LEU A 18 -3.94 5.02 -3.28
C LEU A 18 -3.49 4.70 -1.85
N ALA A 19 -3.21 3.43 -1.57
CA ALA A 19 -2.75 3.00 -0.25
C ALA A 19 -1.44 3.69 0.15
N ALA A 20 -0.49 3.78 -0.77
CA ALA A 20 0.79 4.42 -0.50
C ALA A 20 0.62 5.90 -0.13
N SER A 21 -0.18 6.66 -0.89
CA SER A 21 -0.44 8.07 -0.60
C SER A 21 -1.18 8.25 0.72
N LEU A 22 -2.16 7.40 1.01
CA LEU A 22 -2.91 7.46 2.26
C LEU A 22 -2.02 7.16 3.46
N LEU A 23 -1.19 6.12 3.37
CA LEU A 23 -0.28 5.78 4.47
C LEU A 23 0.77 6.88 4.69
N GLU A 24 1.34 7.39 3.61
CA GLU A 24 2.31 8.46 3.69
C GLU A 24 1.75 9.66 4.45
N ARG A 25 0.53 10.08 4.13
CA ARG A 25 -0.16 11.17 4.85
C ARG A 25 -0.42 10.82 6.30
N ALA A 26 -0.90 9.62 6.58
CA ALA A 26 -1.20 9.18 7.94
C ALA A 26 0.05 9.11 8.83
N LEU A 27 1.17 8.67 8.28
CA LEU A 27 2.45 8.63 8.99
C LEU A 27 2.97 10.03 9.29
N LYS A 28 2.86 10.93 8.31
CA LYS A 28 3.28 12.32 8.47
C LYS A 28 2.48 13.02 9.56
N GLU A 29 1.16 12.79 9.61
CA GLU A 29 0.30 13.33 10.66
C GLU A 29 0.70 12.85 12.05
N ARG A 30 1.32 11.68 12.14
CA ARG A 30 1.80 11.09 13.40
C ARG A 30 3.27 11.39 13.70
N GLY A 31 3.92 12.19 12.86
CA GLY A 31 5.32 12.56 13.06
C GLY A 31 6.30 11.44 12.80
N LEU A 32 5.94 10.45 11.99
CA LEU A 32 6.79 9.32 11.67
C LEU A 32 7.46 9.48 10.30
N GLU A 33 8.76 9.24 10.26
CA GLU A 33 9.54 9.24 9.02
C GLU A 33 9.72 7.81 8.51
N VAL A 34 8.79 7.39 7.68
CA VAL A 34 8.80 6.06 7.04
C VAL A 34 8.61 6.28 5.54
N ALA A 35 9.50 5.73 4.74
CA ALA A 35 9.37 5.79 3.28
C ALA A 35 8.27 4.81 2.84
N VAL A 36 7.38 5.26 1.99
CA VAL A 36 6.30 4.42 1.47
C VAL A 36 6.41 4.35 -0.04
N THR A 37 6.40 3.15 -0.57
CA THR A 37 6.51 2.88 -2.01
C THR A 37 5.46 1.88 -2.44
N SER A 38 5.32 1.67 -3.74
CA SER A 38 4.37 0.70 -4.29
C SER A 38 4.91 0.05 -5.56
N ALA A 39 4.41 -1.16 -5.86
CA ALA A 39 4.75 -1.90 -7.05
C ALA A 39 3.60 -2.87 -7.40
N GLY A 40 3.67 -3.50 -8.56
CA GLY A 40 2.67 -4.46 -8.99
C GLY A 40 3.28 -5.74 -9.51
N THR A 41 2.61 -6.85 -9.24
CA THR A 41 3.08 -8.17 -9.70
C THR A 41 3.00 -8.33 -11.21
N GLY A 42 2.13 -7.57 -11.87
CA GLY A 42 1.99 -7.53 -13.33
C GLY A 42 1.96 -6.10 -13.87
N ALA A 43 2.63 -5.17 -13.22
CA ALA A 43 2.62 -3.77 -13.62
C ALA A 43 3.40 -3.51 -14.91
N TRP A 44 2.95 -2.52 -15.66
CA TRP A 44 3.68 -1.97 -16.80
C TRP A 44 4.46 -0.74 -16.31
N ASP A 45 5.77 -0.83 -16.39
CA ASP A 45 6.64 0.25 -15.94
C ASP A 45 6.30 1.56 -16.64
N GLY A 46 6.08 2.59 -15.83
CA GLY A 46 5.80 3.93 -16.31
C GLY A 46 4.33 4.26 -16.51
N ALA A 47 3.41 3.29 -16.35
CA ALA A 47 1.99 3.57 -16.51
C ALA A 47 1.51 4.54 -15.44
N PRO A 48 0.64 5.51 -15.80
CA PRO A 48 0.08 6.44 -14.80
C PRO A 48 -0.96 5.72 -13.93
N ALA A 49 -1.37 6.38 -12.84
CA ALA A 49 -2.51 5.91 -12.06
C ALA A 49 -3.75 5.83 -12.96
N SER A 50 -4.64 4.87 -12.68
CA SER A 50 -5.90 4.78 -13.41
C SER A 50 -6.72 6.06 -13.19
N GLU A 51 -7.57 6.40 -14.15
CA GLU A 51 -8.40 7.60 -14.04
C GLU A 51 -9.25 7.59 -12.76
N GLY A 52 -9.87 6.46 -12.45
CA GLY A 52 -10.67 6.33 -11.24
C GLY A 52 -9.86 6.57 -9.96
N ALA A 53 -8.67 6.01 -9.87
CA ALA A 53 -7.79 6.22 -8.72
C ALA A 53 -7.36 7.68 -8.62
N TYR A 54 -7.00 8.29 -9.75
CA TYR A 54 -6.61 9.70 -9.80
C TYR A 54 -7.75 10.61 -9.31
N LEU A 55 -8.95 10.42 -9.85
CA LEU A 55 -10.11 11.27 -9.52
C LEU A 55 -10.54 11.12 -8.05
N VAL A 56 -10.62 9.89 -7.56
CA VAL A 56 -11.00 9.61 -6.18
C VAL A 56 -9.90 10.10 -5.22
N GLY A 57 -8.64 9.98 -5.62
CA GLY A 57 -7.53 10.55 -4.87
C GLY A 57 -7.70 12.05 -4.68
N LEU A 58 -8.03 12.79 -5.75
CA LEU A 58 -8.27 14.24 -5.67
C LEU A 58 -9.40 14.57 -4.70
N GLU A 59 -10.46 13.77 -4.65
CA GLU A 59 -11.57 13.97 -3.70
C GLU A 59 -11.10 13.89 -2.25
N ARG A 60 -10.00 13.20 -1.99
CA ARG A 60 -9.41 13.01 -0.66
C ARG A 60 -8.19 13.90 -0.42
N GLY A 61 -7.90 14.83 -1.32
CA GLY A 61 -6.74 15.70 -1.21
C GLY A 61 -5.42 15.03 -1.58
N LEU A 62 -5.47 13.91 -2.30
CA LEU A 62 -4.29 13.19 -2.79
C LEU A 62 -4.06 13.49 -4.26
N ASP A 63 -2.81 13.74 -4.64
CA ASP A 63 -2.46 13.96 -6.03
C ASP A 63 -1.63 12.80 -6.57
N LEU A 64 -2.25 11.94 -7.39
CA LEU A 64 -1.59 10.81 -8.01
C LEU A 64 -1.06 11.11 -9.41
N SER A 65 -1.04 12.38 -9.83
CA SER A 65 -0.60 12.75 -11.18
C SER A 65 0.86 12.40 -11.46
N GLY A 66 1.69 12.36 -10.44
CA GLY A 66 3.10 11.99 -10.55
C GLY A 66 3.38 10.50 -10.45
N HIS A 67 2.35 9.71 -10.14
CA HIS A 67 2.54 8.27 -9.98
C HIS A 67 2.95 7.59 -11.28
N ARG A 68 3.94 6.70 -11.20
CA ARG A 68 4.34 5.81 -12.30
C ARG A 68 4.41 4.39 -11.77
N ALA A 69 3.67 3.50 -12.40
CA ALA A 69 3.66 2.10 -12.03
C ALA A 69 5.03 1.47 -12.24
N ARG A 70 5.34 0.47 -11.45
CA ARG A 70 6.56 -0.32 -11.61
C ARG A 70 6.33 -1.78 -11.28
N LEU A 71 6.98 -2.63 -12.03
CA LEU A 71 6.94 -4.06 -11.81
C LEU A 71 7.66 -4.41 -10.49
N LEU A 72 7.05 -5.29 -9.71
CA LEU A 72 7.67 -5.82 -8.51
C LEU A 72 8.94 -6.60 -8.88
N THR A 73 10.05 -6.30 -8.23
CA THR A 73 11.34 -6.96 -8.44
C THR A 73 11.90 -7.45 -7.12
N ARG A 74 12.85 -8.38 -7.20
CA ARG A 74 13.59 -8.87 -6.02
C ARG A 74 14.26 -7.72 -5.28
N GLU A 75 14.84 -6.76 -6.00
CA GLU A 75 15.49 -5.60 -5.39
C GLU A 75 14.52 -4.77 -4.56
N LEU A 76 13.31 -4.50 -5.07
CA LEU A 76 12.29 -3.78 -4.32
C LEU A 76 11.88 -4.54 -3.05
N VAL A 77 11.75 -5.86 -3.16
CA VAL A 77 11.44 -6.72 -2.02
C VAL A 77 12.56 -6.66 -0.98
N GLU A 78 13.80 -6.74 -1.40
CA GLU A 78 14.96 -6.70 -0.50
C GLU A 78 15.06 -5.37 0.27
N ARG A 79 14.74 -4.26 -0.36
CA ARG A 79 14.82 -2.93 0.24
C ARG A 79 13.70 -2.64 1.23
N ALA A 80 12.58 -3.34 1.14
CA ALA A 80 11.44 -3.11 2.02
C ALA A 80 11.63 -3.78 3.37
N ASP A 81 11.25 -3.11 4.43
CA ASP A 81 11.22 -3.69 5.78
C ASP A 81 9.88 -4.36 6.06
N LEU A 82 8.81 -3.86 5.44
CA LEU A 82 7.46 -4.38 5.54
C LEU A 82 6.82 -4.32 4.17
N ILE A 83 6.20 -5.42 3.75
CA ILE A 83 5.48 -5.50 2.47
C ILE A 83 4.03 -5.83 2.75
N LEU A 84 3.12 -4.99 2.25
CA LEU A 84 1.69 -5.14 2.45
C LEU A 84 1.02 -5.38 1.10
N THR A 85 0.36 -6.53 0.98
CA THR A 85 -0.29 -6.92 -0.28
C THR A 85 -1.80 -6.74 -0.18
N MET A 86 -2.44 -6.49 -1.31
CA MET A 86 -3.89 -6.28 -1.36
C MET A 86 -4.66 -7.60 -1.28
N ALA A 87 -4.05 -8.69 -1.73
CA ALA A 87 -4.65 -10.01 -1.72
C ALA A 87 -3.58 -11.08 -1.48
N ARG A 88 -4.05 -12.29 -1.15
CA ARG A 88 -3.14 -13.42 -0.86
C ARG A 88 -2.30 -13.86 -2.06
N HIS A 89 -2.86 -13.76 -3.27
CA HIS A 89 -2.10 -14.16 -4.46
C HIS A 89 -0.90 -13.24 -4.71
N HIS A 90 -0.95 -11.97 -4.31
CA HIS A 90 0.21 -11.08 -4.37
C HIS A 90 1.30 -11.54 -3.42
N ARG A 91 0.90 -12.02 -2.25
CA ARG A 91 1.84 -12.52 -1.23
C ARG A 91 2.68 -13.68 -1.75
N ALA A 92 2.06 -14.60 -2.47
CA ALA A 92 2.78 -15.74 -3.05
C ALA A 92 3.93 -15.26 -3.96
N ARG A 93 3.67 -14.23 -4.77
CA ARG A 93 4.70 -13.67 -5.66
C ARG A 93 5.80 -12.96 -4.86
N VAL A 94 5.45 -12.26 -3.80
CA VAL A 94 6.44 -11.62 -2.91
C VAL A 94 7.34 -12.68 -2.28
N ASP A 95 6.76 -13.78 -1.81
CA ASP A 95 7.52 -14.91 -1.24
C ASP A 95 8.53 -15.46 -2.24
N GLU A 96 8.12 -15.65 -3.51
CA GLU A 96 9.01 -16.10 -4.57
C GLU A 96 10.20 -15.16 -4.78
N LEU A 97 10.01 -13.87 -4.51
CA LEU A 97 11.05 -12.84 -4.67
C LEU A 97 11.85 -12.60 -3.38
N GLY A 98 11.67 -13.44 -2.37
CA GLY A 98 12.48 -13.39 -1.15
C GLY A 98 11.86 -12.60 -0.01
N GLY A 99 10.56 -12.30 -0.07
CA GLY A 99 9.88 -11.47 0.93
C GLY A 99 9.34 -12.22 2.14
N GLU A 100 9.60 -13.53 2.26
CA GLU A 100 9.13 -14.29 3.41
C GLU A 100 9.59 -13.64 4.73
N GLY A 101 8.70 -13.63 5.71
CA GLY A 101 8.98 -13.08 7.04
C GLY A 101 8.73 -11.59 7.18
N LYS A 102 8.54 -10.86 6.07
CA LYS A 102 8.25 -9.42 6.13
C LYS A 102 7.04 -9.02 5.27
N VAL A 103 6.27 -9.97 4.80
CA VAL A 103 5.08 -9.74 3.99
C VAL A 103 3.82 -10.13 4.77
N SER A 104 2.77 -9.31 4.64
CA SER A 104 1.44 -9.60 5.17
C SER A 104 0.40 -9.08 4.19
N VAL A 105 -0.77 -9.70 4.18
CA VAL A 105 -1.93 -9.09 3.51
C VAL A 105 -2.32 -7.86 4.32
N LEU A 106 -2.63 -6.76 3.66
CA LEU A 106 -2.92 -5.49 4.31
C LEU A 106 -3.99 -5.61 5.40
N GLY A 107 -5.11 -6.30 5.12
CA GLY A 107 -6.17 -6.51 6.09
C GLY A 107 -5.70 -7.24 7.35
N GLU A 108 -4.84 -8.22 7.20
CA GLU A 108 -4.27 -8.95 8.34
C GLU A 108 -3.39 -8.05 9.20
N TYR A 109 -2.50 -7.30 8.56
CA TYR A 109 -1.60 -6.40 9.27
C TYR A 109 -2.35 -5.29 10.01
N ALA A 110 -3.44 -4.82 9.41
CA ALA A 110 -4.30 -3.79 10.00
C ALA A 110 -5.23 -4.31 11.11
N GLY A 111 -5.20 -5.62 11.39
CA GLY A 111 -6.05 -6.22 12.42
C GLY A 111 -7.49 -6.45 11.97
N ARG A 112 -7.73 -6.53 10.66
CA ARG A 112 -9.08 -6.73 10.08
C ARG A 112 -9.28 -8.16 9.57
N GLY A 113 -8.57 -9.13 10.12
CA GLY A 113 -8.64 -10.52 9.71
C GLY A 113 -8.01 -10.73 8.35
N GLY A 114 -8.48 -11.73 7.60
CA GLY A 114 -7.94 -12.07 6.30
C GLY A 114 -8.57 -11.31 5.13
N ASP A 115 -9.21 -10.17 5.36
CA ASP A 115 -9.91 -9.41 4.34
C ASP A 115 -8.96 -8.93 3.24
N GLU A 116 -9.34 -9.20 2.00
CA GLU A 116 -8.64 -8.72 0.82
C GLU A 116 -9.28 -7.44 0.32
N VAL A 117 -8.48 -6.53 -0.25
CA VAL A 117 -9.00 -5.33 -0.90
C VAL A 117 -9.36 -5.67 -2.34
N SER A 118 -10.64 -5.53 -2.68
CA SER A 118 -11.13 -5.81 -4.03
C SER A 118 -10.54 -4.85 -5.06
N ASP A 119 -10.31 -5.36 -6.27
CA ASP A 119 -9.77 -4.56 -7.36
C ASP A 119 -10.89 -3.71 -7.98
N PRO A 120 -10.80 -2.35 -7.93
CA PRO A 120 -11.83 -1.49 -8.49
C PRO A 120 -11.69 -1.28 -10.00
N PHE A 121 -10.62 -1.79 -10.63
CA PHE A 121 -10.34 -1.57 -12.05
C PHE A 121 -11.52 -2.01 -12.91
N GLY A 122 -11.94 -1.13 -13.82
CA GLY A 122 -13.10 -1.36 -14.67
C GLY A 122 -14.43 -0.97 -14.04
N GLY A 123 -14.44 -0.64 -12.72
CA GLY A 123 -15.63 -0.16 -12.04
C GLY A 123 -15.86 1.34 -12.23
N ASP A 124 -17.03 1.81 -11.80
CA ASP A 124 -17.34 3.23 -11.81
C ASP A 124 -16.70 3.97 -10.62
N LEU A 125 -16.91 5.28 -10.54
CA LEU A 125 -16.34 6.08 -9.44
C LEU A 125 -16.84 5.65 -8.06
N GLY A 126 -18.08 5.15 -7.96
CA GLY A 126 -18.62 4.63 -6.69
C GLY A 126 -17.79 3.47 -6.18
N VAL A 127 -17.42 2.54 -7.07
CA VAL A 127 -16.56 1.40 -6.70
C VAL A 127 -15.19 1.88 -6.25
N TYR A 128 -14.60 2.85 -6.94
CA TYR A 128 -13.32 3.45 -6.55
C TYR A 128 -13.40 4.18 -5.21
N ARG A 129 -14.51 4.88 -4.95
CA ARG A 129 -14.74 5.56 -3.67
C ARG A 129 -14.81 4.57 -2.52
N ASP A 130 -15.49 3.46 -2.71
CA ASP A 130 -15.60 2.41 -1.69
C ASP A 130 -14.23 1.81 -1.39
N THR A 131 -13.45 1.52 -2.42
CA THR A 131 -12.09 1.02 -2.27
C THR A 131 -11.20 2.02 -1.53
N CYS A 132 -11.29 3.29 -1.88
CA CYS A 132 -10.51 4.35 -1.24
C CYS A 132 -10.87 4.48 0.24
N GLN A 133 -12.17 4.43 0.56
CA GLN A 133 -12.63 4.50 1.94
C GLN A 133 -12.09 3.32 2.77
N GLU A 134 -12.14 2.12 2.21
CA GLU A 134 -11.57 0.92 2.85
C GLU A 134 -10.07 1.08 3.08
N LEU A 135 -9.33 1.52 2.07
CA LEU A 135 -7.89 1.74 2.17
C LEU A 135 -7.56 2.82 3.21
N GLU A 136 -8.36 3.88 3.30
CA GLU A 136 -8.17 4.93 4.29
C GLU A 136 -8.25 4.36 5.72
N SER A 137 -9.25 3.52 5.98
CA SER A 137 -9.41 2.86 7.28
C SER A 137 -8.23 1.92 7.57
N LEU A 138 -7.84 1.11 6.59
CA LEU A 138 -6.76 0.14 6.77
C LEU A 138 -5.39 0.83 6.96
N THR A 139 -5.10 1.86 6.19
CA THR A 139 -3.82 2.57 6.30
C THR A 139 -3.72 3.37 7.60
N ALA A 140 -4.84 3.89 8.12
CA ALA A 140 -4.86 4.53 9.43
C ALA A 140 -4.48 3.51 10.53
N ALA A 141 -5.03 2.30 10.46
CA ALA A 141 -4.70 1.24 11.41
C ALA A 141 -3.22 0.84 11.30
N VAL A 142 -2.68 0.75 10.09
CA VAL A 142 -1.25 0.47 9.87
C VAL A 142 -0.39 1.57 10.49
N ALA A 143 -0.74 2.84 10.26
CA ALA A 143 0.00 3.96 10.83
C ALA A 143 -0.01 3.94 12.35
N ASP A 144 -1.14 3.62 12.96
CA ASP A 144 -1.26 3.49 14.42
C ASP A 144 -0.36 2.38 14.94
N ARG A 145 -0.33 1.24 14.27
CA ARG A 145 0.53 0.12 14.64
C ARG A 145 2.01 0.48 14.54
N LEU A 146 2.41 1.15 13.46
CA LEU A 146 3.81 1.59 13.28
C LEU A 146 4.19 2.62 14.33
N ALA A 147 3.30 3.53 14.69
CA ALA A 147 3.53 4.51 15.75
C ALA A 147 3.72 3.82 17.11
N ALA A 148 2.90 2.83 17.44
CA ALA A 148 3.02 2.08 18.68
C ALA A 148 4.33 1.29 18.75
N GLU A 149 4.75 0.67 17.66
CA GLU A 149 6.00 -0.08 17.58
C GLU A 149 7.21 0.86 17.69
N SER A 150 7.15 2.04 17.10
CA SER A 150 8.20 3.06 17.20
C SER A 150 8.39 3.51 18.65
N LYS A 151 7.30 3.78 19.37
CA LYS A 151 7.36 4.19 20.79
C LYS A 151 7.97 3.08 21.66
N ARG A 152 7.64 1.81 21.39
CA ARG A 152 8.22 0.70 22.13
C ARG A 152 9.72 0.56 21.88
N GLY A 153 10.16 0.82 20.62
CA GLY A 153 11.57 0.83 20.28
C GLY A 153 12.35 1.90 21.04
N ASP A 154 11.76 3.10 21.17
CA ASP A 154 12.40 4.23 21.85
C ASP A 154 12.52 4.03 23.38
N GLN A 155 11.76 3.13 23.95
CA GLN A 155 11.80 2.83 25.39
C GLN A 155 12.86 1.80 25.77
N ARG A 156 13.55 1.26 24.80
CA ARG A 156 14.63 0.29 25.02
C ARG A 156 15.98 0.99 25.11
#